data_21a22cb55ec73c584bcafbbadff913bc
#
_entry.id   21a22cb55ec73c584bcafbbadff913bc
#
_cell.length_a   1.000
_cell.length_b   1.000
_cell.length_c   1.000
_cell.angle_alpha   90.00
_cell.angle_beta   90.00
_cell.angle_gamma   90.00
#
_symmetry.space_group_name_H-M   'P 1'
#
loop_
_entity.id
_entity.type
_entity.pdbx_description
1 polymer ?
#
loop_
_entity_poly.entity_id
_entity_poly.type
_entity_poly.pdbx_seq_one_letter_code
_entity_poly.pdbx_strand_id
1 'polypeptide(L)'
;MYHIKSDRRSQASAAEIVRGLQECLKTTPMKSITVSDIHRATGISRATFYRLFDTPEDVLLYQLDQTTEETGDIYLNQPELSSSQLLEKTMELGLRNHDFLKALVENGRHDLLFAYTESNFRKLDEQKCIFPEDMTRAERDYVIAHMSMSMVASLITWARNGQRETVKDIVRYQKRYLKVMRSLLED
;
A
#
# COMPACT_ATOMS: atom_id res chain seq x y z
N MET A 1 8.61 -14.64 5.26
CA MET A 1 9.28 -13.44 5.85
C MET A 1 10.39 -12.98 4.90
N TYR A 2 10.81 -11.69 4.95
CA TYR A 2 11.96 -11.23 4.17
C TYR A 2 13.15 -10.87 5.06
N HIS A 3 14.40 -10.95 4.50
CA HIS A 3 15.67 -10.88 5.23
C HIS A 3 16.67 -9.91 4.56
N ILE A 4 16.16 -8.75 4.12
CA ILE A 4 16.94 -7.81 3.31
C ILE A 4 17.85 -6.98 4.23
N LYS A 5 19.14 -7.05 3.97
CA LYS A 5 20.15 -6.24 4.68
C LYS A 5 20.23 -4.84 4.06
N SER A 6 20.72 -3.90 4.84
CA SER A 6 20.92 -2.50 4.40
C SER A 6 22.04 -2.31 3.36
N ASP A 7 22.78 -3.38 3.02
CA ASP A 7 23.84 -3.28 2.02
C ASP A 7 23.29 -3.13 0.60
N ARG A 8 24.02 -2.37 -0.23
CA ARG A 8 23.62 -2.03 -1.61
C ARG A 8 23.34 -3.25 -2.49
N ARG A 9 24.05 -4.36 -2.28
CA ARG A 9 23.88 -5.58 -3.09
C ARG A 9 22.57 -6.29 -2.75
N SER A 10 22.23 -6.39 -1.47
CA SER A 10 20.96 -6.97 -1.01
C SER A 10 19.79 -6.16 -1.51
N GLN A 11 19.85 -4.83 -1.39
CA GLN A 11 18.80 -3.92 -1.87
C GLN A 11 18.62 -4.00 -3.39
N ALA A 12 19.71 -3.98 -4.17
CA ALA A 12 19.63 -4.12 -5.62
C ALA A 12 19.03 -5.46 -6.05
N SER A 13 19.39 -6.56 -5.37
CA SER A 13 18.82 -7.88 -5.67
C SER A 13 17.33 -7.94 -5.28
N ALA A 14 16.93 -7.32 -4.17
CA ALA A 14 15.53 -7.25 -3.76
C ALA A 14 14.69 -6.45 -4.77
N ALA A 15 15.17 -5.29 -5.21
CA ALA A 15 14.50 -4.48 -6.23
C ALA A 15 14.31 -5.25 -7.54
N GLU A 16 15.30 -6.02 -7.97
CA GLU A 16 15.21 -6.86 -9.17
C GLU A 16 14.17 -7.99 -9.00
N ILE A 17 14.09 -8.61 -7.82
CA ILE A 17 13.08 -9.64 -7.51
C ILE A 17 11.68 -9.02 -7.52
N VAL A 18 11.49 -7.82 -6.94
CA VAL A 18 10.23 -7.07 -6.99
C VAL A 18 9.81 -6.84 -8.45
N ARG A 19 10.72 -6.36 -9.29
CA ARG A 19 10.46 -6.17 -10.72
C ARG A 19 10.04 -7.46 -11.41
N GLY A 20 10.72 -8.57 -11.09
CA GLY A 20 10.37 -9.89 -11.64
C GLY A 20 9.00 -10.37 -11.24
N LEU A 21 8.60 -10.15 -9.98
CA LEU A 21 7.25 -10.46 -9.53
C LEU A 21 6.21 -9.59 -10.25
N GLN A 22 6.46 -8.29 -10.43
CA GLN A 22 5.58 -7.39 -11.19
C GLN A 22 5.36 -7.89 -12.63
N GLU A 23 6.42 -8.31 -13.31
CA GLU A 23 6.30 -8.88 -14.67
C GLU A 23 5.46 -10.16 -14.67
N CYS A 24 5.66 -11.06 -13.70
CA CYS A 24 4.86 -12.29 -13.58
C CYS A 24 3.37 -11.98 -13.32
N LEU A 25 3.05 -10.98 -12.50
CA LEU A 25 1.68 -10.59 -12.16
C LEU A 25 0.87 -10.08 -13.34
N LYS A 26 1.52 -9.58 -14.39
CA LYS A 26 0.82 -9.13 -15.61
C LYS A 26 0.06 -10.25 -16.33
N THR A 27 0.52 -11.48 -16.18
CA THR A 27 -0.01 -12.63 -16.93
C THR A 27 -0.43 -13.82 -16.06
N THR A 28 -0.01 -13.84 -14.80
CA THR A 28 -0.16 -15.00 -13.92
C THR A 28 -0.72 -14.57 -12.57
N PRO A 29 -1.83 -15.19 -12.09
CA PRO A 29 -2.34 -14.93 -10.74
C PRO A 29 -1.29 -15.26 -9.68
N MET A 30 -1.21 -14.44 -8.62
CA MET A 30 -0.21 -14.54 -7.54
C MET A 30 -0.06 -15.97 -6.99
N LYS A 31 -1.17 -16.65 -6.72
CA LYS A 31 -1.20 -18.03 -6.20
C LYS A 31 -0.50 -19.07 -7.07
N SER A 32 -0.28 -18.76 -8.34
CA SER A 32 0.35 -19.64 -9.32
C SER A 32 1.80 -19.25 -9.63
N ILE A 33 2.27 -18.09 -9.13
CA ILE A 33 3.64 -17.64 -9.35
C ILE A 33 4.59 -18.40 -8.44
N THR A 34 5.64 -18.95 -9.05
CA THR A 34 6.71 -19.68 -8.38
C THR A 34 8.01 -18.88 -8.37
N VAL A 35 8.94 -19.24 -7.46
CA VAL A 35 10.31 -18.70 -7.48
C VAL A 35 11.01 -18.95 -8.82
N SER A 36 10.63 -20.02 -9.53
CA SER A 36 11.17 -20.33 -10.87
C SER A 36 10.71 -19.33 -11.92
N ASP A 37 9.49 -18.82 -11.81
CA ASP A 37 8.96 -17.82 -12.74
C ASP A 37 9.67 -16.47 -12.52
N ILE A 38 9.87 -16.08 -11.26
CA ILE A 38 10.65 -14.89 -10.91
C ILE A 38 12.10 -15.02 -11.39
N HIS A 39 12.73 -16.20 -11.19
CA HIS A 39 14.08 -16.48 -11.72
C HIS A 39 14.12 -16.30 -13.24
N ARG A 40 13.15 -16.84 -13.96
CA ARG A 40 13.08 -16.74 -15.44
C ARG A 40 12.93 -15.28 -15.90
N ALA A 41 12.15 -14.47 -15.15
CA ALA A 41 11.91 -13.06 -15.47
C ALA A 41 13.11 -12.16 -15.19
N THR A 42 13.99 -12.53 -14.23
CA THR A 42 15.05 -11.63 -13.73
C THR A 42 16.46 -12.14 -13.93
N GLY A 43 16.63 -13.46 -14.10
CA GLY A 43 17.96 -14.11 -14.02
C GLY A 43 18.51 -14.26 -12.60
N ILE A 44 17.83 -13.74 -11.58
CA ILE A 44 18.25 -13.89 -10.17
C ILE A 44 18.19 -15.36 -9.78
N SER A 45 19.29 -15.91 -9.22
CA SER A 45 19.33 -17.30 -8.83
C SER A 45 18.34 -17.61 -7.68
N ARG A 46 17.81 -18.85 -7.66
CA ARG A 46 16.97 -19.31 -6.54
C ARG A 46 17.65 -19.16 -5.18
N ALA A 47 18.96 -19.42 -5.10
CA ALA A 47 19.73 -19.23 -3.88
C ALA A 47 19.74 -17.75 -3.42
N THR A 48 19.84 -16.81 -4.36
CA THR A 48 19.73 -15.38 -4.05
C THR A 48 18.32 -15.01 -3.61
N PHE A 49 17.28 -15.57 -4.25
CA PHE A 49 15.89 -15.37 -3.82
C PHE A 49 15.70 -15.80 -2.37
N TYR A 50 15.99 -17.07 -2.04
CA TYR A 50 15.79 -17.63 -0.69
C TYR A 50 16.67 -17.02 0.39
N ARG A 51 17.74 -16.34 0.03
CA ARG A 51 18.52 -15.53 0.97
C ARG A 51 17.78 -14.26 1.38
N LEU A 52 16.89 -13.73 0.56
CA LEU A 52 16.20 -12.45 0.76
C LEU A 52 14.72 -12.61 1.11
N PHE A 53 14.05 -13.64 0.60
CA PHE A 53 12.62 -13.90 0.75
C PHE A 53 12.36 -15.39 0.91
N ASP A 54 11.44 -15.78 1.79
CA ASP A 54 11.05 -17.19 1.93
C ASP A 54 10.03 -17.60 0.85
N THR A 55 9.12 -16.69 0.48
CA THR A 55 8.06 -16.94 -0.50
C THR A 55 7.87 -15.76 -1.45
N PRO A 56 7.21 -15.96 -2.62
CA PRO A 56 6.81 -14.84 -3.48
C PRO A 56 5.87 -13.83 -2.79
N GLU A 57 5.05 -14.24 -1.82
CA GLU A 57 4.21 -13.33 -1.03
C GLU A 57 5.04 -12.37 -0.18
N ASP A 58 6.20 -12.78 0.31
CA ASP A 58 7.09 -11.91 1.09
C ASP A 58 7.61 -10.72 0.26
N VAL A 59 7.67 -10.89 -1.05
CA VAL A 59 8.04 -9.81 -1.98
C VAL A 59 6.94 -8.74 -2.02
N LEU A 60 5.66 -9.14 -1.93
CA LEU A 60 4.53 -8.20 -1.81
C LEU A 60 4.61 -7.41 -0.49
N LEU A 61 4.87 -8.10 0.62
CA LEU A 61 5.02 -7.47 1.94
C LEU A 61 6.15 -6.45 1.93
N TYR A 62 7.31 -6.83 1.42
CA TYR A 62 8.44 -5.93 1.29
C TYR A 62 8.11 -4.68 0.47
N GLN A 63 7.41 -4.84 -0.66
CA GLN A 63 6.99 -3.71 -1.49
C GLN A 63 6.00 -2.78 -0.75
N LEU A 64 5.08 -3.33 0.02
CA LEU A 64 4.17 -2.52 0.84
C LEU A 64 4.92 -1.72 1.90
N ASP A 65 5.89 -2.35 2.58
CA ASP A 65 6.71 -1.68 3.59
C ASP A 65 7.54 -0.54 2.97
N GLN A 66 8.14 -0.76 1.80
CA GLN A 66 8.87 0.29 1.06
C GLN A 66 7.93 1.45 0.68
N THR A 67 6.72 1.16 0.22
CA THR A 67 5.72 2.20 -0.12
C THR A 67 5.28 2.97 1.13
N THR A 68 5.20 2.30 2.29
CA THR A 68 4.89 2.94 3.58
C THR A 68 6.01 3.88 4.03
N GLU A 69 7.27 3.50 3.84
CA GLU A 69 8.43 4.35 4.13
C GLU A 69 8.45 5.59 3.23
N GLU A 70 8.27 5.43 1.91
CA GLU A 70 8.17 6.55 0.95
C GLU A 70 7.02 7.51 1.30
N THR A 71 5.89 6.98 1.77
CA THR A 71 4.76 7.79 2.24
C THR A 71 5.15 8.65 3.45
N GLY A 72 5.83 8.06 4.43
CA GLY A 72 6.35 8.78 5.59
C GLY A 72 7.29 9.92 5.20
N ASP A 73 8.19 9.68 4.24
CA ASP A 73 9.11 10.69 3.74
C ASP A 73 8.39 11.88 3.06
N ILE A 74 7.29 11.63 2.34
CA ILE A 74 6.47 12.71 1.75
C ILE A 74 5.93 13.62 2.86
N TYR A 75 5.42 13.04 3.95
CA TYR A 75 4.86 13.82 5.06
C TYR A 75 5.91 14.65 5.79
N LEU A 76 7.10 14.09 6.01
CA LEU A 76 8.19 14.77 6.70
C LEU A 76 8.78 15.93 5.88
N ASN A 77 8.89 15.74 4.57
CA ASN A 77 9.63 16.66 3.71
C ASN A 77 8.74 17.68 2.97
N GLN A 78 7.40 17.63 3.13
CA GLN A 78 6.46 18.54 2.46
C GLN A 78 5.39 19.07 3.44
N PRO A 79 5.79 19.77 4.51
CA PRO A 79 4.86 20.25 5.56
C PRO A 79 3.86 21.30 5.04
N GLU A 80 4.13 21.93 3.89
CA GLU A 80 3.26 22.92 3.25
C GLU A 80 2.03 22.32 2.56
N LEU A 81 1.98 21.00 2.37
CA LEU A 81 0.86 20.36 1.72
C LEU A 81 -0.37 20.30 2.64
N SER A 82 -1.53 20.65 2.09
CA SER A 82 -2.80 20.40 2.77
C SER A 82 -3.08 18.91 2.92
N SER A 83 -3.88 18.53 3.92
CA SER A 83 -4.29 17.12 4.13
C SER A 83 -4.90 16.49 2.87
N SER A 84 -5.60 17.26 2.03
CA SER A 84 -6.15 16.80 0.75
C SER A 84 -5.05 16.47 -0.28
N GLN A 85 -4.01 17.29 -0.34
CA GLN A 85 -2.87 17.07 -1.25
C GLN A 85 -2.00 15.90 -0.77
N LEU A 86 -1.82 15.76 0.55
CA LEU A 86 -1.14 14.61 1.14
C LEU A 86 -1.89 13.31 0.83
N LEU A 87 -3.21 13.29 1.00
CA LEU A 87 -4.04 12.14 0.65
C LEU A 87 -3.90 11.77 -0.83
N GLU A 88 -3.96 12.76 -1.73
CA GLU A 88 -3.80 12.54 -3.18
C GLU A 88 -2.43 11.95 -3.50
N LYS A 89 -1.35 12.50 -2.95
CA LYS A 89 0.02 11.97 -3.16
C LYS A 89 0.21 10.57 -2.60
N THR A 90 -0.33 10.29 -1.41
CA THR A 90 -0.30 8.94 -0.82
C THR A 90 -1.02 7.93 -1.70
N MET A 91 -2.17 8.30 -2.24
CA MET A 91 -2.91 7.45 -3.17
C MET A 91 -2.17 7.27 -4.50
N GLU A 92 -1.56 8.31 -5.04
CA GLU A 92 -0.73 8.21 -6.26
C GLU A 92 0.44 7.25 -6.05
N LEU A 93 1.08 7.31 -4.90
CA LEU A 93 2.19 6.42 -4.54
C LEU A 93 1.71 4.97 -4.41
N GLY A 94 0.63 4.74 -3.68
CA GLY A 94 0.02 3.41 -3.54
C GLY A 94 -0.38 2.82 -4.90
N LEU A 95 -1.06 3.60 -5.73
CA LEU A 95 -1.54 3.16 -7.05
C LEU A 95 -0.44 2.98 -8.10
N ARG A 96 0.78 3.50 -7.90
CA ARG A 96 1.94 3.11 -8.72
C ARG A 96 2.20 1.60 -8.69
N ASN A 97 1.86 0.97 -7.58
CA ASN A 97 1.99 -0.46 -7.37
C ASN A 97 0.68 -1.23 -7.64
N HIS A 98 -0.10 -0.78 -8.65
CA HIS A 98 -1.44 -1.30 -8.94
C HIS A 98 -1.49 -2.81 -9.16
N ASP A 99 -0.47 -3.42 -9.76
CA ASP A 99 -0.41 -4.87 -9.95
C ASP A 99 -0.30 -5.62 -8.61
N PHE A 100 0.46 -5.08 -7.64
CA PHE A 100 0.54 -5.63 -6.29
C PHE A 100 -0.77 -5.47 -5.53
N LEU A 101 -1.41 -4.29 -5.60
CA LEU A 101 -2.71 -4.05 -4.97
C LEU A 101 -3.78 -5.00 -5.55
N LYS A 102 -3.81 -5.16 -6.86
CA LYS A 102 -4.69 -6.10 -7.54
C LYS A 102 -4.43 -7.53 -7.07
N ALA A 103 -3.17 -7.96 -7.01
CA ALA A 103 -2.79 -9.29 -6.54
C ALA A 103 -3.26 -9.53 -5.10
N LEU A 104 -3.14 -8.56 -4.20
CA LEU A 104 -3.64 -8.68 -2.82
C LEU A 104 -5.17 -8.83 -2.78
N VAL A 105 -5.90 -8.03 -3.57
CA VAL A 105 -7.36 -8.11 -3.65
C VAL A 105 -7.81 -9.47 -4.21
N GLU A 106 -7.23 -9.92 -5.33
CA GLU A 106 -7.58 -11.18 -5.98
C GLU A 106 -7.26 -12.43 -5.15
N ASN A 107 -6.28 -12.32 -4.26
CA ASN A 107 -5.93 -13.41 -3.33
C ASN A 107 -6.60 -13.28 -1.96
N GLY A 108 -7.52 -12.31 -1.80
CA GLY A 108 -8.25 -12.11 -0.55
C GLY A 108 -7.41 -11.60 0.61
N ARG A 109 -6.19 -11.08 0.36
CA ARG A 109 -5.27 -10.57 1.38
C ARG A 109 -5.64 -9.14 1.80
N HIS A 110 -6.91 -8.94 2.13
CA HIS A 110 -7.42 -7.66 2.65
C HIS A 110 -6.83 -7.30 4.01
N ASP A 111 -6.38 -8.30 4.78
CA ASP A 111 -5.61 -8.16 6.01
C ASP A 111 -4.34 -7.35 5.81
N LEU A 112 -3.58 -7.64 4.75
CA LEU A 112 -2.36 -6.91 4.42
C LEU A 112 -2.64 -5.49 3.92
N LEU A 113 -3.70 -5.30 3.13
CA LEU A 113 -4.13 -3.96 2.71
C LEU A 113 -4.53 -3.11 3.91
N PHE A 114 -5.24 -3.69 4.88
CA PHE A 114 -5.62 -3.00 6.11
C PHE A 114 -4.38 -2.61 6.92
N ALA A 115 -3.47 -3.55 7.19
CA ALA A 115 -2.24 -3.29 7.92
C ALA A 115 -1.39 -2.19 7.26
N TYR A 116 -1.30 -2.20 5.92
CA TYR A 116 -0.62 -1.18 5.14
C TYR A 116 -1.26 0.21 5.31
N THR A 117 -2.57 0.33 5.13
CA THR A 117 -3.27 1.62 5.26
C THR A 117 -3.27 2.12 6.70
N GLU A 118 -3.44 1.23 7.68
CA GLU A 118 -3.36 1.57 9.10
C GLU A 118 -1.97 2.10 9.48
N SER A 119 -0.90 1.45 9.04
CA SER A 119 0.47 1.91 9.27
C SER A 119 0.70 3.33 8.71
N ASN A 120 0.18 3.62 7.50
CA ASN A 120 0.27 4.95 6.91
C ASN A 120 -0.45 6.01 7.74
N PHE A 121 -1.69 5.74 8.19
CA PHE A 121 -2.45 6.70 9.02
C PHE A 121 -1.82 6.88 10.40
N ARG A 122 -1.25 5.83 11.01
CA ARG A 122 -0.51 5.95 12.28
C ARG A 122 0.74 6.83 12.14
N LYS A 123 1.50 6.67 11.06
CA LYS A 123 2.64 7.57 10.77
C LYS A 123 2.19 9.02 10.62
N LEU A 124 1.05 9.27 9.99
CA LEU A 124 0.46 10.61 9.90
C LEU A 124 0.08 11.18 11.27
N ASP A 125 -0.54 10.37 12.12
CA ASP A 125 -0.89 10.79 13.48
C ASP A 125 0.34 11.11 14.32
N GLU A 126 1.37 10.27 14.28
CA GLU A 126 2.64 10.51 14.97
C GLU A 126 3.31 11.83 14.54
N GLN A 127 3.14 12.22 13.29
CA GLN A 127 3.64 13.49 12.76
C GLN A 127 2.69 14.68 13.01
N LYS A 128 1.58 14.47 13.68
CA LYS A 128 0.55 15.49 14.01
C LYS A 128 -0.05 16.19 12.79
N CYS A 129 -0.15 15.46 11.66
CA CYS A 129 -0.54 16.10 10.42
C CYS A 129 -2.04 16.16 10.15
N ILE A 130 -2.87 15.28 10.74
CA ILE A 130 -4.28 15.13 10.32
C ILE A 130 -5.32 15.13 11.42
N PHE A 131 -4.98 14.84 12.68
CA PHE A 131 -5.96 14.78 13.77
C PHE A 131 -5.92 15.98 14.69
N PRO A 132 -7.09 16.43 15.19
CA PRO A 132 -7.17 17.47 16.21
C PRO A 132 -6.38 17.09 17.48
N GLU A 133 -5.77 18.10 18.14
CA GLU A 133 -4.94 17.87 19.33
C GLU A 133 -5.75 17.38 20.55
N ASP A 134 -7.04 17.71 20.60
CA ASP A 134 -7.96 17.34 21.68
C ASP A 134 -8.50 15.92 21.60
N MET A 135 -8.23 15.20 20.51
CA MET A 135 -8.62 13.79 20.39
C MET A 135 -7.83 12.91 21.34
N THR A 136 -8.53 12.08 22.10
CA THR A 136 -7.92 11.03 22.92
C THR A 136 -7.27 9.94 22.06
N ARG A 137 -6.35 9.20 22.65
CA ARG A 137 -5.72 8.06 21.96
C ARG A 137 -6.76 7.03 21.46
N ALA A 138 -7.75 6.73 22.29
CA ALA A 138 -8.80 5.79 21.91
C ALA A 138 -9.61 6.28 20.71
N GLU A 139 -10.01 7.56 20.68
CA GLU A 139 -10.70 8.15 19.52
C GLU A 139 -9.87 8.08 18.26
N ARG A 140 -8.56 8.37 18.34
CA ARG A 140 -7.64 8.27 17.21
C ARG A 140 -7.54 6.84 16.67
N ASP A 141 -7.46 5.85 17.57
CA ASP A 141 -7.42 4.42 17.17
C ASP A 141 -8.66 4.03 16.37
N TYR A 142 -9.87 4.44 16.80
CA TYR A 142 -11.11 4.19 16.05
C TYR A 142 -11.15 4.93 14.71
N VAL A 143 -10.75 6.19 14.67
CA VAL A 143 -10.72 6.99 13.43
C VAL A 143 -9.74 6.38 12.44
N ILE A 144 -8.54 6.00 12.87
CA ILE A 144 -7.54 5.32 12.03
C ILE A 144 -8.11 4.03 11.45
N ALA A 145 -8.76 3.20 12.28
CA ALA A 145 -9.35 1.95 11.81
C ALA A 145 -10.44 2.19 10.75
N HIS A 146 -11.34 3.17 10.96
CA HIS A 146 -12.37 3.51 9.97
C HIS A 146 -11.79 4.08 8.68
N MET A 147 -10.82 4.99 8.76
CA MET A 147 -10.15 5.54 7.57
C MET A 147 -9.42 4.44 6.78
N SER A 148 -8.73 3.54 7.49
CA SER A 148 -8.02 2.42 6.88
C SER A 148 -8.98 1.48 6.15
N MET A 149 -10.08 1.10 6.79
CA MET A 149 -11.08 0.23 6.17
C MET A 149 -11.79 0.91 5.00
N SER A 150 -12.06 2.21 5.08
CA SER A 150 -12.65 2.99 3.98
C SER A 150 -11.72 3.02 2.77
N MET A 151 -10.39 3.16 3.00
CA MET A 151 -9.39 3.10 1.94
C MET A 151 -9.31 1.71 1.31
N VAL A 152 -9.27 0.66 2.13
CA VAL A 152 -9.28 -0.74 1.65
C VAL A 152 -10.52 -1.02 0.81
N ALA A 153 -11.70 -0.59 1.26
CA ALA A 153 -12.94 -0.73 0.50
C ALA A 153 -12.87 -0.05 -0.88
N SER A 154 -12.26 1.14 -0.93
CA SER A 154 -12.04 1.85 -2.20
C SER A 154 -11.06 1.12 -3.13
N LEU A 155 -9.96 0.59 -2.60
CA LEU A 155 -8.98 -0.19 -3.38
C LEU A 155 -9.59 -1.48 -3.92
N ILE A 156 -10.40 -2.19 -3.11
CA ILE A 156 -11.12 -3.39 -3.53
C ILE A 156 -12.12 -3.04 -4.64
N THR A 157 -12.88 -1.98 -4.49
CA THR A 157 -13.87 -1.53 -5.48
C THR A 157 -13.18 -1.15 -6.78
N TRP A 158 -12.10 -0.37 -6.71
CA TRP A 158 -11.29 0.01 -7.85
C TRP A 158 -10.72 -1.19 -8.61
N ALA A 159 -10.16 -2.18 -7.89
CA ALA A 159 -9.65 -3.40 -8.50
C ALA A 159 -10.76 -4.20 -9.20
N ARG A 160 -11.94 -4.34 -8.55
CA ARG A 160 -13.12 -5.04 -9.12
C ARG A 160 -13.70 -4.34 -10.34
N ASN A 161 -13.63 -3.01 -10.41
CA ASN A 161 -14.08 -2.22 -11.55
C ASN A 161 -13.09 -2.22 -12.72
N GLY A 162 -12.00 -2.99 -12.63
CA GLY A 162 -10.98 -3.10 -13.67
C GLY A 162 -10.02 -1.91 -13.71
N GLN A 163 -9.85 -1.23 -12.59
CA GLN A 163 -8.85 -0.14 -12.40
C GLN A 163 -9.07 1.05 -13.36
N ARG A 164 -10.32 1.40 -13.65
CA ARG A 164 -10.68 2.42 -14.64
C ARG A 164 -10.65 3.84 -14.10
N GLU A 165 -10.91 4.01 -12.81
CA GLU A 165 -10.95 5.31 -12.16
C GLU A 165 -9.52 5.85 -11.94
N THR A 166 -9.36 7.16 -12.15
CA THR A 166 -8.11 7.86 -11.83
C THR A 166 -7.96 8.09 -10.32
N VAL A 167 -6.74 8.38 -9.86
CA VAL A 167 -6.51 8.81 -8.46
C VAL A 167 -7.44 9.96 -8.07
N LYS A 168 -7.59 10.96 -8.93
CA LYS A 168 -8.48 12.11 -8.68
C LYS A 168 -9.94 11.69 -8.51
N ASP A 169 -10.41 10.70 -9.26
CA ASP A 169 -11.76 10.16 -9.12
C ASP A 169 -11.93 9.48 -7.76
N ILE A 170 -10.97 8.63 -7.36
CA ILE A 170 -11.01 7.93 -6.08
C ILE A 170 -10.99 8.93 -4.91
N VAL A 171 -10.11 9.93 -4.94
CA VAL A 171 -10.07 11.02 -3.94
C VAL A 171 -11.41 11.77 -3.89
N ARG A 172 -12.00 12.08 -5.04
CA ARG A 172 -13.32 12.71 -5.13
C ARG A 172 -14.41 11.85 -4.48
N TYR A 173 -14.39 10.54 -4.70
CA TYR A 173 -15.36 9.59 -4.11
C TYR A 173 -15.18 9.50 -2.60
N GLN A 174 -13.95 9.47 -2.09
CA GLN A 174 -13.67 9.51 -0.66
C GLN A 174 -14.22 10.80 -0.02
N LYS A 175 -13.99 11.96 -0.62
CA LYS A 175 -14.56 13.22 -0.14
C LYS A 175 -16.09 13.21 -0.17
N ARG A 176 -16.70 12.59 -1.17
CA ARG A 176 -18.15 12.44 -1.26
C ARG A 176 -18.70 11.52 -0.17
N TYR A 177 -18.02 10.40 0.08
CA TYR A 177 -18.34 9.49 1.17
C TYR A 177 -18.37 10.23 2.53
N LEU A 178 -17.33 10.99 2.84
CA LEU A 178 -17.27 11.75 4.10
C LEU A 178 -18.43 12.74 4.22
N LYS A 179 -18.84 13.41 3.14
CA LYS A 179 -20.00 14.32 3.14
C LYS A 179 -21.30 13.57 3.42
N VAL A 180 -21.48 12.39 2.82
CA VAL A 180 -22.67 11.54 3.06
C VAL A 180 -22.70 11.07 4.50
N MET A 181 -21.56 10.59 5.04
CA MET A 181 -21.49 10.17 6.45
C MET A 181 -21.82 11.30 7.40
N ARG A 182 -21.29 12.50 7.15
CA ARG A 182 -21.60 13.67 7.97
C ARG A 182 -23.10 14.00 7.95
N SER A 183 -23.75 14.02 6.77
CA SER A 183 -25.18 14.32 6.68
C SER A 183 -26.07 13.31 7.40
N LEU A 184 -25.65 12.03 7.51
CA LEU A 184 -26.35 10.98 8.24
C LEU A 184 -26.23 11.09 9.77
N LEU A 185 -25.28 11.88 10.26
CA LEU A 185 -25.02 12.07 11.70
C LEU A 185 -25.58 13.40 12.23
N GLU A 186 -25.98 14.32 11.33
CA GLU A 186 -26.53 15.64 11.66
C GLU A 186 -28.08 15.65 11.69
N ASP A 187 -28.76 14.52 11.36
CA ASP A 187 -30.21 14.29 11.48
C ASP A 187 -30.54 13.59 12.81
#